data_8c0527bbd46326f9298def44fdd5c995
#
_entry.id   8c0527bbd46326f9298def44fdd5c995
#
_cell.length_a   1.000
_cell.length_b   1.000
_cell.length_c   1.000
_cell.angle_alpha   90.00
_cell.angle_beta   90.00
_cell.angle_gamma   90.00
#
_symmetry.space_group_name_H-M   'P 1'
#
loop_
_entity.id
_entity.type
_entity.pdbx_description
1 polymer ?
#
loop_
_entity_poly.entity_id
_entity_poly.type
_entity_poly.pdbx_seq_one_letter_code
_entity_poly.pdbx_strand_id
1 'polypeptide(L)'
;MKKNIFIIMAAAFLAAGCLDQEIQYYPSALQDLSDKPVVISLHAERSADNVVKVVLKKGDGFTTCGLYADATHPATEEQIVQINIGDEETVAAYSKKTGVEYKLLPEPFYKFFDSQSLDLHEGSTSTAITQLRLFAANPLDNVLEVGRYLLPLSVSSLWNDSSTGNLYIDVTVREAYCDPDGYELYKGEDMFTVFYLNTAVFDPRLANDFILENTRDKNYHRGLGNIVNLRQASLYYDSKLGKVSMKLNNDLRYVLEHFTERVLPVQESGRKVCVCIDGGAQGIGFCNLTDEQIGDFAKSVKKIVEHYGLDGVNLWDR
;
A
#
# COMPACT_ATOMS: atom_id res chain seq x y z
N MET A 1 -66.47 -20.17 -4.47
CA MET A 1 -66.21 -18.70 -4.24
C MET A 1 -65.00 -18.41 -3.32
N LYS A 2 -64.44 -19.29 -2.54
CA LYS A 2 -63.29 -18.99 -1.65
C LYS A 2 -61.91 -19.04 -2.29
N LYS A 3 -61.74 -19.64 -3.46
CA LYS A 3 -60.43 -19.73 -4.16
C LYS A 3 -60.03 -18.45 -4.93
N ASN A 4 -61.01 -17.70 -5.39
CA ASN A 4 -60.75 -16.49 -6.21
C ASN A 4 -60.36 -15.28 -5.36
N ILE A 5 -60.72 -15.26 -4.06
CA ILE A 5 -60.38 -14.13 -3.16
C ILE A 5 -58.87 -14.20 -2.80
N PHE A 6 -58.30 -15.39 -2.70
CA PHE A 6 -56.87 -15.52 -2.41
C PHE A 6 -55.95 -15.09 -3.56
N ILE A 7 -56.39 -15.30 -4.80
CA ILE A 7 -55.64 -14.88 -5.99
C ILE A 7 -55.65 -13.36 -6.14
N ILE A 8 -56.78 -12.72 -5.80
CA ILE A 8 -56.89 -11.24 -5.86
C ILE A 8 -56.06 -10.60 -4.75
N MET A 9 -55.98 -11.19 -3.55
CA MET A 9 -55.12 -10.70 -2.48
C MET A 9 -53.64 -10.86 -2.80
N ALA A 10 -53.26 -11.99 -3.43
CA ALA A 10 -51.85 -12.22 -3.83
C ALA A 10 -51.45 -11.29 -4.97
N ALA A 11 -52.33 -10.93 -5.91
CA ALA A 11 -52.04 -9.97 -6.96
C ALA A 11 -51.97 -8.51 -6.44
N ALA A 12 -52.72 -8.18 -5.38
CA ALA A 12 -52.62 -6.86 -4.73
C ALA A 12 -51.30 -6.70 -3.95
N PHE A 13 -50.72 -7.78 -3.38
CA PHE A 13 -49.44 -7.73 -2.72
C PHE A 13 -48.24 -7.63 -3.71
N LEU A 14 -48.40 -8.19 -4.92
CA LEU A 14 -47.36 -8.10 -5.95
C LEU A 14 -47.38 -6.72 -6.67
N ALA A 15 -48.52 -6.03 -6.68
CA ALA A 15 -48.61 -4.67 -7.23
C ALA A 15 -48.15 -3.58 -6.24
N ALA A 16 -48.09 -3.88 -4.94
CA ALA A 16 -47.60 -2.94 -3.93
C ALA A 16 -46.06 -2.96 -3.78
N GLY A 17 -45.37 -3.89 -4.48
CA GLY A 17 -43.91 -4.02 -4.42
C GLY A 17 -43.14 -3.16 -5.43
N CYS A 18 -43.82 -2.47 -6.31
CA CYS A 18 -43.25 -1.45 -7.22
C CYS A 18 -43.86 -0.08 -6.92
N LEU A 19 -43.79 0.35 -5.68
CA LEU A 19 -43.75 1.77 -5.41
C LEU A 19 -42.31 2.19 -5.78
N ASP A 20 -42.20 2.86 -6.93
CA ASP A 20 -41.10 3.76 -7.17
C ASP A 20 -40.96 4.61 -5.90
N GLN A 21 -40.00 4.30 -5.05
CA GLN A 21 -39.53 5.28 -4.11
C GLN A 21 -38.92 6.36 -5.02
N GLU A 22 -39.72 7.33 -5.41
CA GLU A 22 -39.19 8.63 -5.80
C GLU A 22 -38.21 8.97 -4.68
N ILE A 23 -36.93 8.94 -5.00
CA ILE A 23 -35.93 9.54 -4.16
C ILE A 23 -36.36 11.00 -4.07
N GLN A 24 -37.06 11.33 -2.98
CA GLN A 24 -37.39 12.71 -2.70
C GLN A 24 -36.06 13.44 -2.56
N TYR A 25 -35.66 14.03 -3.65
CA TYR A 25 -34.56 14.97 -3.65
C TYR A 25 -35.02 16.15 -2.82
N TYR A 26 -34.54 16.24 -1.58
CA TYR A 26 -34.75 17.43 -0.75
C TYR A 26 -33.71 18.47 -1.17
N PRO A 27 -34.04 19.44 -2.04
CA PRO A 27 -33.09 20.48 -2.44
C PRO A 27 -32.62 21.32 -1.25
N SER A 28 -33.39 21.31 -0.14
CA SER A 28 -33.00 21.96 1.12
C SER A 28 -31.88 21.21 1.90
N ALA A 29 -31.55 19.97 1.52
CA ALA A 29 -30.43 19.23 2.13
C ALA A 29 -29.09 19.52 1.43
N LEU A 30 -29.11 20.05 0.21
CA LEU A 30 -27.96 20.72 -0.35
C LEU A 30 -27.85 22.07 0.35
N GLN A 31 -27.17 22.12 1.49
CA GLN A 31 -26.72 23.39 2.03
C GLN A 31 -26.00 24.09 0.88
N ASP A 32 -26.45 25.31 0.59
CA ASP A 32 -25.70 26.19 -0.29
C ASP A 32 -24.34 26.41 0.39
N LEU A 33 -23.33 25.75 -0.15
CA LEU A 33 -21.98 25.77 0.39
C LEU A 33 -21.21 26.98 -0.14
N SER A 34 -21.84 27.78 -1.03
CA SER A 34 -21.21 28.95 -1.65
C SER A 34 -20.73 30.00 -0.65
N ASP A 35 -21.36 30.06 0.54
CA ASP A 35 -20.98 30.97 1.62
C ASP A 35 -19.93 30.40 2.59
N LYS A 36 -19.54 29.12 2.44
CA LYS A 36 -18.51 28.54 3.30
C LYS A 36 -17.15 28.70 2.63
N PRO A 37 -16.11 29.05 3.41
CA PRO A 37 -14.77 29.14 2.86
C PRO A 37 -14.34 27.78 2.29
N VAL A 38 -13.75 27.80 1.10
CA VAL A 38 -13.12 26.62 0.51
C VAL A 38 -11.94 26.24 1.37
N VAL A 39 -11.93 25.02 1.84
CA VAL A 39 -10.83 24.49 2.64
C VAL A 39 -10.09 23.47 1.81
N ILE A 40 -8.77 23.65 1.67
CA ILE A 40 -7.91 22.77 0.91
C ILE A 40 -7.05 21.96 1.88
N SER A 41 -7.02 20.64 1.67
CA SER A 41 -6.25 19.70 2.48
C SER A 41 -5.31 18.90 1.60
N LEU A 42 -4.11 18.61 2.12
CA LEU A 42 -3.13 17.75 1.44
C LEU A 42 -3.33 16.29 1.85
N HIS A 43 -3.31 15.41 0.90
CA HIS A 43 -3.48 13.98 1.07
C HIS A 43 -2.38 13.18 0.37
N ALA A 44 -2.18 11.95 0.83
CA ALA A 44 -1.34 10.98 0.15
C ALA A 44 -2.19 9.92 -0.54
N GLU A 45 -1.82 9.53 -1.76
CA GLU A 45 -2.55 8.60 -2.63
C GLU A 45 -2.93 7.26 -1.96
N ARG A 46 -2.10 6.79 -1.01
CA ARG A 46 -2.27 5.47 -0.38
C ARG A 46 -2.49 5.53 1.12
N SER A 47 -2.86 6.67 1.66
CA SER A 47 -3.14 6.84 3.08
C SER A 47 -4.42 7.64 3.28
N ALA A 48 -5.33 7.10 4.06
CA ALA A 48 -6.51 7.84 4.52
C ALA A 48 -6.20 8.75 5.70
N ASP A 49 -5.04 8.55 6.32
CA ASP A 49 -4.59 9.29 7.49
C ASP A 49 -3.73 10.50 7.08
N ASN A 50 -3.61 11.46 7.96
CA ASN A 50 -2.69 12.58 7.79
C ASN A 50 -1.22 12.23 8.14
N VAL A 51 -0.89 10.95 8.24
CA VAL A 51 0.47 10.45 8.50
C VAL A 51 0.79 9.33 7.53
N VAL A 52 1.84 9.53 6.75
CA VAL A 52 2.39 8.50 5.84
C VAL A 52 3.67 7.94 6.45
N LYS A 53 3.69 6.64 6.70
CA LYS A 53 4.86 5.95 7.22
C LYS A 53 5.73 5.41 6.10
N VAL A 54 6.99 5.79 6.11
CA VAL A 54 7.99 5.38 5.12
C VAL A 54 9.19 4.78 5.84
N VAL A 55 9.65 3.63 5.36
CA VAL A 55 10.90 3.01 5.83
C VAL A 55 11.93 3.11 4.72
N LEU A 56 13.05 3.73 5.01
CA LEU A 56 14.22 3.81 4.14
C LEU A 56 15.34 2.96 4.76
N LYS A 57 16.11 2.29 3.93
CA LYS A 57 17.32 1.59 4.35
C LYS A 57 18.54 2.17 3.64
N LYS A 58 19.66 2.21 4.33
CA LYS A 58 20.94 2.56 3.72
C LYS A 58 21.18 1.65 2.52
N GLY A 59 21.57 2.21 1.40
CA GLY A 59 21.77 1.46 0.15
C GLY A 59 20.52 1.32 -0.73
N ASP A 60 19.32 1.62 -0.23
CA ASP A 60 18.14 1.77 -1.08
C ASP A 60 18.28 3.01 -1.97
N GLY A 61 17.73 2.96 -3.17
CA GLY A 61 17.71 4.09 -4.09
C GLY A 61 16.78 5.19 -3.59
N PHE A 62 15.54 5.12 -3.97
CA PHE A 62 14.52 6.05 -3.50
C PHE A 62 13.17 5.34 -3.35
N THR A 63 12.29 5.94 -2.56
CA THR A 63 10.86 5.61 -2.54
C THR A 63 10.04 6.80 -2.98
N THR A 64 8.83 6.58 -3.45
CA THR A 64 7.93 7.65 -3.91
C THR A 64 6.65 7.66 -3.10
N CYS A 65 6.13 8.85 -2.85
CA CYS A 65 4.84 9.09 -2.25
C CYS A 65 4.03 10.02 -3.17
N GLY A 66 2.89 9.55 -3.67
CA GLY A 66 1.96 10.36 -4.45
C GLY A 66 1.20 11.29 -3.52
N LEU A 67 1.17 12.59 -3.85
CA LEU A 67 0.50 13.64 -3.09
C LEU A 67 -0.50 14.37 -3.97
N TYR A 68 -1.64 14.73 -3.42
CA TYR A 68 -2.66 15.54 -4.07
C TYR A 68 -3.39 16.40 -3.05
N ALA A 69 -4.04 17.45 -3.51
CA ALA A 69 -4.84 18.31 -2.65
C ALA A 69 -6.33 18.16 -3.00
N ASP A 70 -7.16 18.08 -1.96
CA ASP A 70 -8.62 18.09 -2.07
C ASP A 70 -9.20 19.37 -1.50
N ALA A 71 -10.19 19.90 -2.20
CA ALA A 71 -10.99 21.04 -1.78
C ALA A 71 -12.37 20.58 -1.29
N THR A 72 -12.91 21.23 -0.27
CA THR A 72 -14.24 20.91 0.27
C THR A 72 -15.38 21.19 -0.70
N HIS A 73 -15.15 22.02 -1.73
CA HIS A 73 -16.10 22.38 -2.77
C HIS A 73 -15.39 22.47 -4.11
N PRO A 74 -16.11 22.35 -5.24
CA PRO A 74 -15.55 22.60 -6.56
C PRO A 74 -14.96 24.01 -6.65
N ALA A 75 -13.78 24.11 -7.23
CA ALA A 75 -13.13 25.39 -7.48
C ALA A 75 -13.98 26.24 -8.43
N THR A 76 -14.19 27.50 -8.10
CA THR A 76 -14.96 28.44 -8.93
C THR A 76 -14.11 29.09 -10.03
N GLU A 77 -12.79 28.98 -9.92
CA GLU A 77 -11.80 29.41 -10.92
C GLU A 77 -10.54 28.56 -10.78
N GLU A 78 -9.65 28.62 -11.73
CA GLU A 78 -8.35 27.95 -11.64
C GLU A 78 -7.52 28.50 -10.49
N GLN A 79 -6.89 27.59 -9.72
CA GLN A 79 -6.05 27.91 -8.59
C GLN A 79 -4.76 27.13 -8.59
N ILE A 80 -3.73 27.80 -8.08
CA ILE A 80 -2.46 27.16 -7.75
C ILE A 80 -2.42 26.89 -6.24
N VAL A 81 -2.29 25.61 -5.89
CA VAL A 81 -2.11 25.14 -4.52
C VAL A 81 -0.65 24.85 -4.30
N GLN A 82 -0.01 25.65 -3.42
CA GLN A 82 1.41 25.48 -3.11
C GLN A 82 1.59 24.52 -1.94
N ILE A 83 2.45 23.51 -2.08
CA ILE A 83 2.88 22.64 -0.98
C ILE A 83 4.01 23.35 -0.23
N ASN A 84 3.82 23.53 1.07
CA ASN A 84 4.81 24.13 1.97
C ASN A 84 5.42 23.05 2.86
N ILE A 85 6.70 23.21 3.15
CA ILE A 85 7.45 22.33 4.05
C ILE A 85 7.48 22.98 5.42
N GLY A 86 7.13 22.23 6.45
CA GLY A 86 7.19 22.69 7.83
C GLY A 86 8.62 22.72 8.37
N ASP A 87 8.77 23.39 9.46
CA ASP A 87 10.04 23.67 10.13
C ASP A 87 10.32 22.77 11.34
N GLU A 88 11.45 23.00 12.00
CA GLU A 88 11.85 22.28 13.22
C GLU A 88 10.87 22.50 14.38
N GLU A 89 10.19 23.66 14.45
CA GLU A 89 9.20 23.93 15.49
C GLU A 89 7.97 23.03 15.32
N THR A 90 7.52 22.86 14.08
CA THR A 90 6.45 21.93 13.72
C THR A 90 6.83 20.48 14.06
N VAL A 91 8.06 20.06 13.80
CA VAL A 91 8.58 18.74 14.16
C VAL A 91 8.63 18.54 15.67
N ALA A 92 9.09 19.55 16.42
CA ALA A 92 9.14 19.50 17.89
C ALA A 92 7.73 19.40 18.50
N ALA A 93 6.77 20.16 17.96
CA ALA A 93 5.37 20.08 18.39
C ALA A 93 4.78 18.70 18.16
N TYR A 94 5.05 18.09 16.99
CA TYR A 94 4.60 16.74 16.66
C TYR A 94 5.27 15.68 17.55
N SER A 95 6.57 15.81 17.80
CA SER A 95 7.34 14.93 18.69
C SER A 95 6.76 14.93 20.10
N LYS A 96 6.43 16.12 20.62
CA LYS A 96 5.78 16.26 21.93
C LYS A 96 4.40 15.62 21.97
N LYS A 97 3.62 15.76 20.90
CA LYS A 97 2.28 15.17 20.78
C LYS A 97 2.31 13.64 20.76
N THR A 98 3.27 13.06 20.07
CA THR A 98 3.37 11.59 19.86
C THR A 98 4.20 10.89 20.92
N GLY A 99 5.03 11.60 21.69
CA GLY A 99 6.01 11.03 22.61
C GLY A 99 7.20 10.36 21.91
N VAL A 100 7.37 10.59 20.60
CA VAL A 100 8.45 10.05 19.79
C VAL A 100 9.35 11.19 19.34
N GLU A 101 10.65 11.04 19.51
CA GLU A 101 11.63 12.03 19.05
C GLU A 101 11.85 11.92 17.55
N TYR A 102 11.61 13.02 16.82
CA TYR A 102 11.85 13.15 15.39
C TYR A 102 12.86 14.25 15.10
N LYS A 103 13.62 14.06 14.03
CA LYS A 103 14.44 15.11 13.40
C LYS A 103 13.72 15.58 12.14
N LEU A 104 13.88 16.84 11.78
CA LEU A 104 13.41 17.32 10.47
C LEU A 104 14.16 16.58 9.36
N LEU A 105 13.45 16.07 8.35
CA LEU A 105 14.10 15.45 7.19
C LEU A 105 14.83 16.52 6.37
N PRO A 106 16.17 16.45 6.21
CA PRO A 106 16.92 17.49 5.50
C PRO A 106 16.59 17.52 3.99
N GLU A 107 16.62 18.71 3.41
CA GLU A 107 16.28 18.95 2.00
C GLU A 107 16.99 18.03 0.98
N PRO A 108 18.28 17.68 1.11
CA PRO A 108 18.93 16.78 0.15
C PRO A 108 18.33 15.37 0.06
N PHE A 109 17.47 15.00 1.01
CA PHE A 109 16.92 13.65 1.11
C PHE A 109 15.45 13.54 0.68
N TYR A 110 14.90 14.62 0.12
CA TYR A 110 13.60 14.58 -0.56
C TYR A 110 13.59 15.50 -1.78
N LYS A 111 12.74 15.19 -2.74
CA LYS A 111 12.56 16.00 -3.94
C LYS A 111 11.17 15.77 -4.53
N PHE A 112 10.48 16.85 -4.87
CA PHE A 112 9.32 16.78 -5.75
C PHE A 112 9.79 16.49 -7.17
N PHE A 113 9.19 15.51 -7.82
CA PHE A 113 9.61 15.09 -9.16
C PHE A 113 9.11 16.07 -10.21
N ASP A 114 7.84 16.47 -10.11
CA ASP A 114 7.21 17.36 -11.07
C ASP A 114 7.21 18.81 -10.54
N SER A 115 6.39 19.10 -9.54
CA SER A 115 6.24 20.44 -8.96
C SER A 115 5.81 20.36 -7.49
N GLN A 116 6.17 21.40 -6.73
CA GLN A 116 5.58 21.70 -5.43
C GLN A 116 4.25 22.44 -5.55
N SER A 117 3.91 22.92 -6.76
CA SER A 117 2.66 23.60 -7.04
C SER A 117 1.72 22.63 -7.75
N LEU A 118 0.46 22.57 -7.31
CA LEU A 118 -0.59 21.72 -7.84
C LEU A 118 -1.67 22.61 -8.46
N ASP A 119 -2.13 22.26 -9.65
CA ASP A 119 -3.21 22.99 -10.33
C ASP A 119 -4.55 22.40 -9.93
N LEU A 120 -5.42 23.22 -9.32
CA LEU A 120 -6.82 22.90 -9.05
C LEU A 120 -7.67 23.59 -10.10
N HIS A 121 -8.15 22.83 -11.07
CA HIS A 121 -8.93 23.34 -12.17
C HIS A 121 -10.34 23.76 -11.74
N GLU A 122 -10.90 24.76 -12.44
CA GLU A 122 -12.31 25.18 -12.29
C GLU A 122 -13.25 23.97 -12.36
N GLY A 123 -14.20 23.89 -11.44
CA GLY A 123 -15.16 22.79 -11.30
C GLY A 123 -14.60 21.52 -10.66
N SER A 124 -13.31 21.43 -10.38
CA SER A 124 -12.69 20.29 -9.74
C SER A 124 -12.65 20.44 -8.22
N THR A 125 -12.70 19.30 -7.51
CA THR A 125 -12.49 19.22 -6.06
C THR A 125 -11.14 18.62 -5.71
N SER A 126 -10.35 18.16 -6.69
CA SER A 126 -9.07 17.51 -6.45
C SER A 126 -8.06 17.89 -7.53
N THR A 127 -6.80 17.98 -7.15
CA THR A 127 -5.68 18.23 -8.07
C THR A 127 -5.17 16.94 -8.70
N ALA A 128 -4.31 17.07 -9.71
CA ALA A 128 -3.49 15.95 -10.16
C ALA A 128 -2.48 15.53 -9.06
N ILE A 129 -2.00 14.28 -9.15
CA ILE A 129 -1.02 13.74 -8.21
C ILE A 129 0.37 14.22 -8.60
N THR A 130 1.10 14.80 -7.63
CA THR A 130 2.56 15.01 -7.73
C THR A 130 3.31 13.92 -6.97
N GLN A 131 4.54 13.63 -7.40
CA GLN A 131 5.37 12.61 -6.77
C GLN A 131 6.46 13.23 -5.89
N LEU A 132 6.43 12.91 -4.61
CA LEU A 132 7.51 13.18 -3.66
C LEU A 132 8.46 11.99 -3.61
N ARG A 133 9.72 12.17 -3.95
CA ARG A 133 10.78 11.18 -3.78
C ARG A 133 11.52 11.40 -2.47
N LEU A 134 11.79 10.30 -1.78
CA LEU A 134 12.52 10.27 -0.52
C LEU A 134 13.75 9.37 -0.70
N PHE A 135 14.90 9.83 -0.25
CA PHE A 135 16.19 9.18 -0.45
C PHE A 135 16.82 8.82 0.89
N ALA A 136 17.43 7.63 1.00
CA ALA A 136 18.31 7.29 2.12
C ALA A 136 19.74 7.81 1.92
N ALA A 137 20.16 8.01 0.67
CA ALA A 137 21.40 8.62 0.27
C ALA A 137 21.15 9.62 -0.86
N ASN A 138 21.82 10.75 -0.84
CA ASN A 138 21.73 11.74 -1.91
C ASN A 138 22.86 11.58 -2.94
N PRO A 139 22.77 12.22 -4.13
CA PRO A 139 23.78 12.15 -5.18
C PRO A 139 25.17 12.71 -4.79
N LEU A 140 25.29 13.37 -3.65
CA LEU A 140 26.54 13.94 -3.12
C LEU A 140 27.19 13.03 -2.07
N ASP A 141 26.84 11.74 -2.05
CA ASP A 141 27.34 10.71 -1.12
C ASP A 141 27.03 10.96 0.37
N ASN A 142 26.08 11.88 0.66
CA ASN A 142 25.60 12.03 2.02
C ASN A 142 24.53 10.95 2.28
N VAL A 143 24.63 10.27 3.41
CA VAL A 143 23.73 9.21 3.83
C VAL A 143 23.01 9.65 5.10
N LEU A 144 21.69 9.45 5.15
CA LEU A 144 20.92 9.67 6.37
C LEU A 144 21.38 8.71 7.47
N GLU A 145 21.58 9.27 8.67
CA GLU A 145 21.80 8.45 9.85
C GLU A 145 20.56 7.64 10.21
N VAL A 146 20.79 6.50 10.85
CA VAL A 146 19.71 5.69 11.40
C VAL A 146 18.91 6.49 12.41
N GLY A 147 17.59 6.47 12.29
CA GLY A 147 16.72 7.25 13.17
C GLY A 147 15.35 7.55 12.59
N ARG A 148 14.64 8.41 13.27
CA ARG A 148 13.31 8.87 12.85
C ARG A 148 13.36 10.32 12.40
N TYR A 149 12.80 10.54 11.24
CA TYR A 149 12.70 11.86 10.62
C TYR A 149 11.23 12.14 10.32
N LEU A 150 10.90 13.42 10.32
CA LEU A 150 9.57 13.88 9.96
C LEU A 150 9.71 14.95 8.88
N LEU A 151 8.87 14.86 7.86
CA LEU A 151 8.68 15.91 6.88
C LEU A 151 7.24 16.40 6.98
N PRO A 152 6.98 17.50 7.69
CA PRO A 152 5.66 18.10 7.74
C PRO A 152 5.37 18.82 6.42
N LEU A 153 4.20 18.59 5.85
CA LEU A 153 3.74 19.23 4.63
C LEU A 153 2.40 19.92 4.90
N SER A 154 2.23 21.10 4.39
CA SER A 154 0.96 21.83 4.41
C SER A 154 0.68 22.42 3.04
N VAL A 155 -0.52 22.92 2.82
CA VAL A 155 -0.88 23.60 1.57
C VAL A 155 -1.31 25.03 1.84
N SER A 156 -1.01 25.90 0.89
CA SER A 156 -1.55 27.26 0.81
C SER A 156 -2.05 27.55 -0.59
N SER A 157 -3.06 28.39 -0.70
CA SER A 157 -3.55 28.90 -1.98
C SER A 157 -3.82 30.39 -1.85
N LEU A 158 -3.94 31.08 -2.98
CA LEU A 158 -4.27 32.50 -2.98
C LEU A 158 -5.63 32.82 -2.31
N TRP A 159 -6.48 31.81 -2.18
CA TRP A 159 -7.82 31.97 -1.59
C TRP A 159 -7.88 31.58 -0.13
N ASN A 160 -6.85 30.93 0.40
CA ASN A 160 -6.95 30.30 1.71
C ASN A 160 -5.65 30.44 2.51
N ASP A 161 -5.65 31.41 3.44
CA ASP A 161 -4.64 31.48 4.48
C ASP A 161 -4.78 30.36 5.54
N SER A 162 -5.88 29.60 5.49
CA SER A 162 -6.17 28.54 6.44
C SER A 162 -5.87 27.17 5.82
N SER A 163 -4.61 26.73 5.89
CA SER A 163 -4.28 25.32 5.71
C SER A 163 -4.92 24.49 6.82
N THR A 164 -5.74 23.52 6.45
CA THR A 164 -6.33 22.59 7.42
C THR A 164 -5.37 21.46 7.70
N GLY A 165 -4.51 21.68 8.66
CA GLY A 165 -3.64 20.64 9.19
C GLY A 165 -2.44 20.32 8.32
N ASN A 166 -1.51 19.61 8.91
CA ASN A 166 -0.31 19.12 8.23
C ASN A 166 -0.48 17.66 7.84
N LEU A 167 -0.02 17.29 6.66
CA LEU A 167 0.31 15.92 6.30
C LEU A 167 1.73 15.64 6.78
N TYR A 168 1.92 14.56 7.50
CA TYR A 168 3.22 14.19 8.06
C TYR A 168 3.77 12.97 7.33
N ILE A 169 4.97 13.09 6.79
CA ILE A 169 5.71 11.93 6.27
C ILE A 169 6.66 11.46 7.40
N ASP A 170 6.29 10.37 8.06
CA ASP A 170 7.08 9.72 9.13
C ASP A 170 8.08 8.78 8.48
N VAL A 171 9.34 9.21 8.43
CA VAL A 171 10.44 8.46 7.79
C VAL A 171 11.26 7.77 8.86
N THR A 172 11.30 6.45 8.82
CA THR A 172 12.20 5.64 9.62
C THR A 172 13.38 5.19 8.77
N VAL A 173 14.57 5.63 9.12
CA VAL A 173 15.82 5.18 8.48
C VAL A 173 16.41 4.02 9.30
N ARG A 174 16.67 2.91 8.63
CA ARG A 174 17.29 1.70 9.21
C ARG A 174 18.66 1.45 8.59
N GLU A 175 19.44 0.60 9.21
CA GLU A 175 20.66 0.06 8.59
C GLU A 175 20.30 -0.62 7.26
N ALA A 176 21.31 -0.79 6.42
CA ALA A 176 21.19 -1.55 5.17
C ALA A 176 20.67 -2.97 5.47
N TYR A 177 20.09 -3.59 4.44
CA TYR A 177 19.74 -5.01 4.54
C TYR A 177 20.99 -5.82 4.89
N CYS A 178 20.83 -6.84 5.74
CA CYS A 178 21.92 -7.74 6.03
C CYS A 178 22.47 -8.33 4.73
N ASP A 179 23.80 -8.40 4.64
CA ASP A 179 24.46 -9.11 3.55
C ASP A 179 24.06 -10.59 3.62
N PRO A 180 23.45 -11.17 2.56
CA PRO A 180 23.10 -12.59 2.57
C PRO A 180 24.30 -13.51 2.78
N ASP A 181 25.51 -13.08 2.42
CA ASP A 181 26.74 -13.83 2.65
C ASP A 181 27.25 -13.73 4.11
N GLY A 182 26.75 -12.76 4.88
CA GLY A 182 27.19 -12.52 6.27
C GLY A 182 26.61 -13.49 7.30
N TYR A 183 25.53 -14.22 6.97
CA TYR A 183 24.82 -15.07 7.92
C TYR A 183 24.40 -16.39 7.32
N GLU A 184 24.68 -17.48 8.05
CA GLU A 184 24.09 -18.78 7.70
C GLU A 184 22.63 -18.84 8.09
N LEU A 185 21.80 -19.46 7.23
CA LEU A 185 20.43 -19.75 7.55
C LEU A 185 20.35 -20.78 8.68
N TYR A 186 19.53 -20.50 9.70
CA TYR A 186 19.28 -21.46 10.77
C TYR A 186 18.60 -22.72 10.21
N LYS A 187 19.26 -23.86 10.39
CA LYS A 187 18.81 -25.19 9.94
C LYS A 187 18.71 -26.17 11.12
N GLY A 188 18.34 -25.63 12.31
CA GLY A 188 18.18 -26.48 13.51
C GLY A 188 17.02 -27.45 13.35
N GLU A 189 17.17 -28.65 13.99
CA GLU A 189 16.14 -29.69 13.97
C GLU A 189 14.87 -29.26 14.71
N ASP A 190 15.00 -28.33 15.66
CA ASP A 190 13.93 -27.95 16.59
C ASP A 190 13.05 -26.78 16.09
N MET A 191 13.47 -26.04 15.05
CA MET A 191 12.75 -24.87 14.59
C MET A 191 12.86 -24.67 13.08
N PHE A 192 11.72 -24.68 12.41
CA PHE A 192 11.59 -24.31 11.01
C PHE A 192 10.66 -23.10 10.91
N THR A 193 11.14 -22.02 10.34
CA THR A 193 10.41 -20.73 10.32
C THR A 193 9.91 -20.40 8.93
N VAL A 194 8.64 -19.97 8.85
CA VAL A 194 8.00 -19.54 7.62
C VAL A 194 7.50 -18.11 7.80
N PHE A 195 7.92 -17.23 6.90
CA PHE A 195 7.45 -15.85 6.87
C PHE A 195 6.39 -15.65 5.82
N TYR A 196 5.38 -14.83 6.14
CA TYR A 196 4.38 -14.34 5.22
C TYR A 196 4.52 -12.83 5.09
N LEU A 197 4.96 -12.37 3.93
CA LEU A 197 5.22 -10.97 3.66
C LEU A 197 4.13 -10.40 2.75
N ASN A 198 3.45 -9.36 3.21
CA ASN A 198 2.55 -8.57 2.37
C ASN A 198 3.39 -7.58 1.54
N THR A 199 3.51 -7.84 0.25
CA THR A 199 4.33 -7.04 -0.68
C THR A 199 3.80 -5.62 -0.93
N ALA A 200 2.54 -5.33 -0.55
CA ALA A 200 2.01 -3.98 -0.57
C ALA A 200 2.59 -3.08 0.55
N VAL A 201 3.19 -3.69 1.59
CA VAL A 201 3.66 -2.97 2.77
C VAL A 201 5.15 -3.17 3.01
N PHE A 202 5.67 -4.37 2.70
CA PHE A 202 7.03 -4.76 3.06
C PHE A 202 7.84 -5.21 1.85
N ASP A 203 9.09 -4.78 1.81
CA ASP A 203 10.08 -5.28 0.86
C ASP A 203 10.50 -6.70 1.27
N PRO A 204 10.61 -7.67 0.34
CA PRO A 204 11.04 -9.03 0.64
C PRO A 204 12.39 -9.13 1.34
N ARG A 205 13.33 -8.23 1.05
CA ARG A 205 14.66 -8.17 1.67
C ARG A 205 14.61 -7.98 3.18
N LEU A 206 13.48 -7.51 3.72
CA LEU A 206 13.26 -7.44 5.17
C LEU A 206 13.43 -8.81 5.85
N ALA A 207 13.21 -9.92 5.12
CA ALA A 207 13.44 -11.25 5.65
C ALA A 207 14.90 -11.46 6.11
N ASN A 208 15.87 -10.79 5.50
CA ASN A 208 17.29 -10.88 5.85
C ASN A 208 17.63 -10.18 7.16
N ASP A 209 16.77 -9.29 7.65
CA ASP A 209 16.98 -8.60 8.93
C ASP A 209 16.62 -9.46 10.15
N PHE A 210 15.95 -10.60 9.94
CA PHE A 210 15.57 -11.48 11.04
C PHE A 210 16.67 -12.47 11.35
N ILE A 211 17.48 -12.14 12.37
CA ILE A 211 18.67 -12.89 12.78
C ILE A 211 18.47 -13.34 14.21
N LEU A 212 18.84 -14.58 14.46
CA LEU A 212 18.94 -15.14 15.80
C LEU A 212 20.36 -14.90 16.33
N GLU A 213 20.46 -14.18 17.44
CA GLU A 213 21.72 -13.93 18.13
C GLU A 213 21.75 -14.69 19.45
N ASN A 214 22.92 -15.23 19.78
CA ASN A 214 23.13 -15.86 21.09
C ASN A 214 23.86 -14.87 22.01
N THR A 215 23.24 -14.49 23.12
CA THR A 215 23.85 -13.58 24.11
C THR A 215 25.11 -14.11 24.76
N ARG A 216 25.34 -15.44 24.71
CA ARG A 216 26.52 -16.12 25.29
C ARG A 216 27.64 -16.32 24.27
N ASP A 217 27.30 -16.37 22.97
CA ASP A 217 28.25 -16.52 21.87
C ASP A 217 28.03 -15.41 20.86
N LYS A 218 28.85 -14.38 20.92
CA LYS A 218 28.76 -13.21 20.03
C LYS A 218 28.99 -13.52 18.56
N ASN A 219 29.53 -14.69 18.25
CA ASN A 219 29.74 -15.14 16.86
C ASN A 219 28.57 -15.97 16.32
N TYR A 220 27.55 -16.21 17.16
CA TYR A 220 26.38 -16.95 16.73
C TYR A 220 25.34 -16.01 16.15
N HIS A 221 25.30 -15.97 14.83
CA HIS A 221 24.31 -15.24 14.06
C HIS A 221 23.70 -16.19 13.04
N ARG A 222 22.40 -16.39 13.09
CA ARG A 222 21.69 -17.28 12.16
C ARG A 222 20.44 -16.60 11.63
N GLY A 223 20.28 -16.58 10.31
CA GLY A 223 19.07 -16.05 9.67
C GLY A 223 17.85 -16.93 9.96
N LEU A 224 16.72 -16.30 10.23
CA LEU A 224 15.41 -16.94 10.33
C LEU A 224 14.65 -16.84 9.00
N GLY A 225 13.55 -17.60 8.87
CA GLY A 225 12.70 -17.58 7.69
C GLY A 225 13.17 -18.55 6.61
N ASN A 226 13.14 -19.85 6.88
CA ASN A 226 13.53 -20.88 5.91
C ASN A 226 12.71 -20.79 4.62
N ILE A 227 11.44 -20.40 4.73
CA ILE A 227 10.56 -20.08 3.59
C ILE A 227 10.00 -18.68 3.78
N VAL A 228 10.00 -17.91 2.70
CA VAL A 228 9.38 -16.59 2.61
C VAL A 228 8.24 -16.67 1.59
N ASN A 229 7.02 -16.56 2.06
CA ASN A 229 5.81 -16.54 1.24
C ASN A 229 5.41 -15.09 0.92
N LEU A 230 5.52 -14.70 -0.32
CA LEU A 230 5.13 -13.38 -0.81
C LEU A 230 3.63 -13.34 -1.05
N ARG A 231 2.95 -12.39 -0.44
CA ARG A 231 1.53 -12.15 -0.63
C ARG A 231 1.32 -10.86 -1.42
N GLN A 232 0.41 -10.75 -2.39
CA GLN A 232 -0.78 -11.58 -2.55
C GLN A 232 -0.94 -12.01 -4.00
N ALA A 233 -1.08 -13.30 -4.23
CA ALA A 233 -1.67 -13.84 -5.44
C ALA A 233 -3.04 -14.43 -5.10
N SER A 234 -3.89 -14.64 -6.09
CA SER A 234 -5.20 -15.25 -5.92
C SER A 234 -5.54 -16.23 -7.02
N LEU A 235 -6.31 -17.23 -6.68
CA LEU A 235 -7.03 -18.03 -7.64
C LEU A 235 -8.08 -17.14 -8.32
N TYR A 236 -8.06 -17.06 -9.64
CA TYR A 236 -8.97 -16.25 -10.43
C TYR A 236 -9.75 -17.10 -11.42
N TYR A 237 -11.06 -16.90 -11.43
CA TYR A 237 -11.97 -17.53 -12.37
C TYR A 237 -12.47 -16.54 -13.42
N ASP A 238 -12.21 -16.84 -14.69
CA ASP A 238 -12.77 -16.10 -15.81
C ASP A 238 -14.11 -16.78 -16.23
N SER A 239 -15.22 -16.16 -15.83
CA SER A 239 -16.56 -16.68 -16.12
C SER A 239 -16.92 -16.71 -17.61
N LYS A 240 -16.26 -15.89 -18.44
CA LYS A 240 -16.49 -15.88 -19.89
C LYS A 240 -15.81 -17.04 -20.60
N LEU A 241 -14.65 -17.45 -20.09
CA LEU A 241 -13.86 -18.53 -20.65
C LEU A 241 -14.03 -19.85 -19.90
N GLY A 242 -14.66 -19.84 -18.72
CA GLY A 242 -14.77 -20.98 -17.83
C GLY A 242 -13.43 -21.43 -17.23
N LYS A 243 -12.38 -20.60 -17.33
CA LYS A 243 -10.99 -20.97 -17.00
C LYS A 243 -10.56 -20.41 -15.65
N VAL A 244 -9.70 -21.18 -15.02
CA VAL A 244 -9.05 -20.80 -13.76
C VAL A 244 -7.57 -20.51 -13.98
N SER A 245 -7.08 -19.46 -13.34
CA SER A 245 -5.68 -19.04 -13.42
C SER A 245 -5.20 -18.44 -12.11
N MET A 246 -3.88 -18.34 -11.94
CA MET A 246 -3.27 -17.56 -10.89
C MET A 246 -3.20 -16.09 -11.32
N LYS A 247 -3.67 -15.19 -10.47
CA LYS A 247 -3.60 -13.74 -10.67
C LYS A 247 -2.71 -13.09 -9.61
N LEU A 248 -1.71 -12.36 -10.04
CA LEU A 248 -0.88 -11.52 -9.18
C LEU A 248 -1.58 -10.19 -8.95
N ASN A 249 -1.54 -9.66 -7.72
CA ASN A 249 -1.87 -8.26 -7.49
C ASN A 249 -0.75 -7.36 -8.01
N ASN A 250 -1.00 -6.05 -8.09
CA ASN A 250 -0.05 -5.11 -8.68
C ASN A 250 1.26 -5.02 -7.87
N ASP A 251 1.17 -5.03 -6.55
CA ASP A 251 2.33 -4.90 -5.67
C ASP A 251 3.24 -6.13 -5.75
N LEU A 252 2.66 -7.33 -5.73
CA LEU A 252 3.43 -8.55 -5.92
C LEU A 252 4.04 -8.63 -7.32
N ARG A 253 3.30 -8.22 -8.36
CA ARG A 253 3.82 -8.15 -9.73
C ARG A 253 5.03 -7.23 -9.80
N TYR A 254 4.93 -6.03 -9.22
CA TYR A 254 6.04 -5.08 -9.17
C TYR A 254 7.28 -5.68 -8.50
N VAL A 255 7.11 -6.36 -7.36
CA VAL A 255 8.20 -7.04 -6.67
C VAL A 255 8.85 -8.11 -7.54
N LEU A 256 8.05 -8.92 -8.25
CA LEU A 256 8.54 -9.98 -9.11
C LEU A 256 9.20 -9.46 -10.40
N GLU A 257 8.72 -8.36 -10.96
CA GLU A 257 9.35 -7.67 -12.10
C GLU A 257 10.71 -7.05 -11.72
N HIS A 258 10.92 -6.75 -10.43
CA HIS A 258 12.21 -6.31 -9.87
C HIS A 258 12.93 -7.46 -9.14
N PHE A 259 12.85 -8.66 -9.69
CA PHE A 259 13.34 -9.90 -9.08
C PHE A 259 14.79 -9.82 -8.61
N THR A 260 15.70 -9.38 -9.47
CA THR A 260 17.14 -9.30 -9.18
C THR A 260 17.45 -8.40 -7.98
N GLU A 261 16.65 -7.35 -7.81
CA GLU A 261 16.87 -6.37 -6.72
C GLU A 261 16.18 -6.79 -5.42
N ARG A 262 14.99 -7.42 -5.51
CA ARG A 262 14.10 -7.60 -4.35
C ARG A 262 13.93 -9.04 -3.89
N VAL A 263 14.02 -10.00 -4.80
CA VAL A 263 13.77 -11.41 -4.52
C VAL A 263 15.07 -12.21 -4.47
N LEU A 264 15.94 -12.01 -5.45
CA LEU A 264 17.20 -12.73 -5.57
C LEU A 264 18.07 -12.65 -4.29
N PRO A 265 18.25 -11.48 -3.64
CA PRO A 265 19.04 -11.40 -2.40
C PRO A 265 18.46 -12.25 -1.25
N VAL A 266 17.14 -12.48 -1.26
CA VAL A 266 16.49 -13.35 -0.27
C VAL A 266 16.78 -14.83 -0.58
N GLN A 267 16.78 -15.22 -1.84
CA GLN A 267 17.14 -16.57 -2.26
C GLN A 267 18.63 -16.86 -2.05
N GLU A 268 19.52 -15.92 -2.36
CA GLU A 268 20.97 -16.01 -2.15
C GLU A 268 21.32 -16.20 -0.68
N SER A 269 20.52 -15.65 0.24
CA SER A 269 20.66 -15.93 1.67
C SER A 269 20.30 -17.37 2.08
N GLY A 270 19.95 -18.23 1.13
CA GLY A 270 19.58 -19.63 1.35
C GLY A 270 18.09 -19.86 1.64
N ARG A 271 17.28 -18.83 1.68
CA ARG A 271 15.83 -18.91 1.89
C ARG A 271 15.11 -19.36 0.64
N LYS A 272 14.02 -20.10 0.81
CA LYS A 272 13.11 -20.43 -0.27
C LYS A 272 12.05 -19.36 -0.41
N VAL A 273 11.93 -18.75 -1.60
CA VAL A 273 10.92 -17.72 -1.87
C VAL A 273 9.78 -18.31 -2.67
N CYS A 274 8.60 -18.32 -2.06
CA CYS A 274 7.37 -18.84 -2.62
C CYS A 274 6.32 -17.73 -2.75
N VAL A 275 5.34 -17.95 -3.63
CA VAL A 275 4.16 -17.08 -3.70
C VAL A 275 3.00 -17.72 -2.94
N CYS A 276 2.38 -16.95 -2.06
CA CYS A 276 1.16 -17.35 -1.37
C CYS A 276 -0.05 -17.01 -2.25
N ILE A 277 -0.82 -18.05 -2.61
CA ILE A 277 -2.01 -17.94 -3.44
C ILE A 277 -3.23 -18.11 -2.54
N ASP A 278 -4.05 -17.06 -2.43
CA ASP A 278 -5.31 -17.11 -1.69
C ASP A 278 -6.37 -17.82 -2.53
N GLY A 279 -7.19 -18.66 -1.90
CA GLY A 279 -8.40 -19.24 -2.51
C GLY A 279 -9.34 -18.16 -3.01
N GLY A 280 -10.10 -18.46 -4.05
CA GLY A 280 -10.89 -17.46 -4.78
C GLY A 280 -12.05 -16.89 -3.98
N ALA A 281 -12.12 -15.58 -3.89
CA ALA A 281 -13.25 -14.84 -3.32
C ALA A 281 -14.54 -14.92 -4.17
N GLN A 282 -14.51 -15.59 -5.33
CA GLN A 282 -15.59 -15.68 -6.32
C GLN A 282 -16.45 -16.95 -6.14
N GLY A 283 -16.44 -17.58 -4.96
CA GLY A 283 -17.14 -18.82 -4.70
C GLY A 283 -16.41 -20.07 -5.23
N ILE A 284 -15.19 -19.92 -5.70
CA ILE A 284 -14.29 -20.99 -6.11
C ILE A 284 -13.11 -21.03 -5.15
N GLY A 285 -12.88 -22.18 -4.51
CA GLY A 285 -11.70 -22.49 -3.72
C GLY A 285 -10.92 -23.63 -4.35
N PHE A 286 -9.76 -23.94 -3.80
CA PHE A 286 -8.93 -25.05 -4.33
C PHE A 286 -9.63 -26.39 -4.26
N CYS A 287 -10.55 -26.58 -3.29
CA CYS A 287 -11.23 -27.85 -3.05
C CYS A 287 -12.45 -28.12 -3.98
N ASN A 288 -12.92 -27.11 -4.72
CA ASN A 288 -14.12 -27.25 -5.56
C ASN A 288 -13.87 -27.01 -7.05
N LEU A 289 -12.62 -27.12 -7.48
CA LEU A 289 -12.23 -27.06 -8.89
C LEU A 289 -12.54 -28.38 -9.59
N THR A 290 -12.97 -28.31 -10.84
CA THR A 290 -13.04 -29.47 -11.71
C THR A 290 -11.63 -29.89 -12.17
N ASP A 291 -11.47 -31.12 -12.65
CA ASP A 291 -10.17 -31.63 -13.15
C ASP A 291 -9.59 -30.76 -14.27
N GLU A 292 -10.44 -30.23 -15.16
CA GLU A 292 -10.01 -29.30 -16.22
C GLU A 292 -9.50 -27.99 -15.62
N GLN A 293 -10.22 -27.41 -14.66
CA GLN A 293 -9.85 -26.19 -13.96
C GLN A 293 -8.56 -26.36 -13.15
N ILE A 294 -8.35 -27.52 -12.51
CA ILE A 294 -7.10 -27.87 -11.84
C ILE A 294 -5.95 -27.86 -12.84
N GLY A 295 -6.15 -28.47 -14.03
CA GLY A 295 -5.17 -28.50 -15.09
C GLY A 295 -4.79 -27.11 -15.60
N ASP A 296 -5.77 -26.23 -15.81
CA ASP A 296 -5.54 -24.85 -16.27
C ASP A 296 -4.84 -24.01 -15.18
N PHE A 297 -5.27 -24.16 -13.93
CA PHE A 297 -4.64 -23.50 -12.79
C PHE A 297 -3.18 -23.91 -12.62
N ALA A 298 -2.91 -25.23 -12.62
CA ALA A 298 -1.56 -25.76 -12.50
C ALA A 298 -0.61 -25.24 -13.60
N LYS A 299 -1.07 -25.17 -14.86
CA LYS A 299 -0.31 -24.58 -15.97
C LYS A 299 0.00 -23.12 -15.75
N SER A 300 -0.99 -22.36 -15.24
CA SER A 300 -0.82 -20.93 -14.91
C SER A 300 0.20 -20.73 -13.80
N VAL A 301 0.11 -21.50 -12.72
CA VAL A 301 1.06 -21.50 -11.60
C VAL A 301 2.47 -21.82 -12.09
N LYS A 302 2.62 -22.93 -12.82
CA LYS A 302 3.91 -23.36 -13.37
C LYS A 302 4.56 -22.23 -14.18
N LYS A 303 3.79 -21.61 -15.09
CA LYS A 303 4.29 -20.53 -15.94
C LYS A 303 4.83 -19.35 -15.12
N ILE A 304 4.14 -18.96 -14.05
CA ILE A 304 4.54 -17.83 -13.19
C ILE A 304 5.77 -18.20 -12.38
N VAL A 305 5.79 -19.37 -11.75
CA VAL A 305 6.92 -19.85 -10.94
C VAL A 305 8.20 -19.94 -11.79
N GLU A 306 8.10 -20.54 -12.98
CA GLU A 306 9.25 -20.67 -13.89
C GLU A 306 9.70 -19.33 -14.46
N HIS A 307 8.76 -18.44 -14.81
CA HIS A 307 9.08 -17.13 -15.38
C HIS A 307 9.85 -16.24 -14.41
N TYR A 308 9.46 -16.24 -13.15
CA TYR A 308 10.07 -15.41 -12.11
C TYR A 308 11.12 -16.15 -11.26
N GLY A 309 11.49 -17.39 -11.60
CA GLY A 309 12.51 -18.14 -10.86
C GLY A 309 12.20 -18.38 -9.38
N LEU A 310 10.92 -18.55 -9.04
CA LEU A 310 10.48 -18.79 -7.68
C LEU A 310 10.75 -20.23 -7.25
N ASP A 311 10.92 -20.46 -5.94
CA ASP A 311 11.17 -21.81 -5.39
C ASP A 311 9.89 -22.64 -5.25
N GLY A 312 8.70 -22.02 -5.27
CA GLY A 312 7.44 -22.73 -5.15
C GLY A 312 6.23 -21.83 -4.86
N VAL A 313 5.17 -22.47 -4.39
CA VAL A 313 3.92 -21.81 -4.02
C VAL A 313 3.42 -22.31 -2.67
N ASN A 314 2.68 -21.46 -1.98
CA ASN A 314 1.89 -21.77 -0.80
C ASN A 314 0.41 -21.57 -1.13
N LEU A 315 -0.42 -22.57 -0.93
CA LEU A 315 -1.86 -22.48 -1.14
C LEU A 315 -2.53 -22.15 0.20
N TRP A 316 -3.29 -21.06 0.21
CA TRP A 316 -4.02 -20.60 1.38
C TRP A 316 -5.51 -20.56 1.05
N ASP A 317 -6.26 -21.51 1.57
CA ASP A 317 -7.72 -21.51 1.51
C ASP A 317 -8.30 -21.07 2.86
N ARG A 318 -9.37 -20.24 2.82
CA ARG A 318 -10.03 -19.71 4.02
C ARG A 318 -11.43 -20.28 4.16
#